data_b784d7ad807509fe6c2c869c2728e0b1
#
_entry.id   b784d7ad807509fe6c2c869c2728e0b1
#
_cell.length_a   1.000
_cell.length_b   1.000
_cell.length_c   1.000
_cell.angle_alpha   90.00
_cell.angle_beta   90.00
_cell.angle_gamma   90.00
#
_symmetry.space_group_name_H-M   'P 1'
#
loop_
_entity.id
_entity.type
_entity.pdbx_description
1 polymer ?
#
loop_
_entity_poly.entity_id
_entity_poly.type
_entity_poly.pdbx_seq_one_letter_code
_entity_poly.pdbx_strand_id
1 'polypeptide(L)'
;MIIRKLQLADFDQVMAIWFAGSISAHPFVDRDYWISHQPIVHDALLDAEVLVAVDGTTVLGFAGLQDDYLAGIFVRDEDRNHGIGTQLLRAIKKNHSSFTLAVYAENERAVRFYRRQGL
;
A
#
# COMPACT_ATOMS: atom_id res chain seq x y z
N MET A 1 -1.46 -8.02 15.71
CA MET A 1 -1.73 -7.51 14.35
C MET A 1 -2.43 -8.56 13.52
N ILE A 2 -3.44 -8.15 12.79
CA ILE A 2 -4.23 -9.02 11.90
C ILE A 2 -4.20 -8.44 10.50
N ILE A 3 -4.16 -9.32 9.49
CA ILE A 3 -4.34 -8.91 8.09
C ILE A 3 -5.72 -9.39 7.65
N ARG A 4 -6.53 -8.46 7.16
CA ARG A 4 -7.90 -8.71 6.72
C ARG A 4 -8.28 -7.82 5.54
N LYS A 5 -9.43 -8.08 4.95
CA LYS A 5 -9.96 -7.23 3.87
C LYS A 5 -10.36 -5.86 4.39
N LEU A 6 -10.25 -4.86 3.52
CA LEU A 6 -10.68 -3.49 3.78
C LEU A 6 -12.16 -3.44 4.15
N GLN A 7 -12.48 -2.65 5.16
CA GLN A 7 -13.85 -2.31 5.56
C GLN A 7 -14.08 -0.82 5.36
N LEU A 8 -15.33 -0.40 5.25
CA LEU A 8 -15.65 1.01 5.02
C LEU A 8 -15.07 1.92 6.12
N ALA A 9 -15.07 1.47 7.35
CA ALA A 9 -14.52 2.24 8.48
C ALA A 9 -13.00 2.48 8.37
N ASP A 10 -12.30 1.73 7.52
CA ASP A 10 -10.85 1.86 7.33
C ASP A 10 -10.45 2.95 6.34
N PHE A 11 -11.39 3.44 5.51
CA PHE A 11 -11.07 4.27 4.34
C PHE A 11 -10.29 5.54 4.71
N ASP A 12 -10.70 6.24 5.77
CA ASP A 12 -10.02 7.48 6.15
C ASP A 12 -8.57 7.23 6.52
N GLN A 13 -8.30 6.17 7.28
CA GLN A 13 -6.93 5.81 7.66
C GLN A 13 -6.11 5.35 6.45
N VAL A 14 -6.70 4.53 5.59
CA VAL A 14 -6.03 4.05 4.37
C VAL A 14 -5.66 5.22 3.46
N MET A 15 -6.60 6.16 3.24
CA MET A 15 -6.34 7.35 2.43
C MET A 15 -5.22 8.21 3.02
N ALA A 16 -5.20 8.38 4.35
CA ALA A 16 -4.15 9.15 5.02
C ALA A 16 -2.78 8.48 4.86
N ILE A 17 -2.71 7.17 4.98
CA ILE A 17 -1.46 6.40 4.79
C ILE A 17 -0.99 6.51 3.34
N TRP A 18 -1.90 6.36 2.37
CA TRP A 18 -1.58 6.51 0.96
C TRP A 18 -0.99 7.90 0.66
N PHE A 19 -1.65 8.95 1.14
CA PHE A 19 -1.24 10.33 0.86
C PHE A 19 0.12 10.64 1.47
N ALA A 20 0.30 10.35 2.75
CA ALA A 20 1.57 10.60 3.45
C ALA A 20 2.72 9.78 2.83
N GLY A 21 2.46 8.51 2.53
CA GLY A 21 3.48 7.63 1.94
C GLY A 21 3.86 8.06 0.54
N SER A 22 2.90 8.49 -0.27
CA SER A 22 3.15 8.94 -1.65
C SER A 22 4.00 10.22 -1.67
N ILE A 23 3.68 11.19 -0.83
CA ILE A 23 4.46 12.43 -0.72
C ILE A 23 5.88 12.14 -0.23
N SER A 24 6.00 11.33 0.81
CA SER A 24 7.30 11.01 1.41
C SER A 24 8.20 10.22 0.45
N ALA A 25 7.63 9.25 -0.27
CA ALA A 25 8.39 8.38 -1.15
C ALA A 25 8.75 9.02 -2.50
N HIS A 26 8.04 10.08 -2.90
CA HIS A 26 8.17 10.70 -4.22
C HIS A 26 8.36 12.22 -4.11
N PRO A 27 9.46 12.69 -3.45
CA PRO A 27 9.69 14.13 -3.32
C PRO A 27 9.94 14.83 -4.67
N PHE A 28 10.22 14.05 -5.71
CA PHE A 28 10.39 14.53 -7.09
C PHE A 28 9.06 14.79 -7.80
N VAL A 29 7.92 14.45 -7.19
CA VAL A 29 6.56 14.68 -7.72
C VAL A 29 5.91 15.80 -6.91
N ASP A 30 5.27 16.75 -7.62
CA ASP A 30 4.58 17.86 -6.99
C ASP A 30 3.47 17.33 -6.07
N ARG A 31 3.36 17.93 -4.88
CA ARG A 31 2.33 17.60 -3.91
C ARG A 31 0.91 17.70 -4.49
N ASP A 32 0.68 18.71 -5.33
CA ASP A 32 -0.64 18.93 -5.95
C ASP A 32 -1.08 17.74 -6.82
N TYR A 33 -0.14 17.01 -7.39
CA TYR A 33 -0.43 15.78 -8.12
C TYR A 33 -1.14 14.77 -7.22
N TRP A 34 -0.61 14.55 -6.01
CA TRP A 34 -1.21 13.60 -5.07
C TRP A 34 -2.55 14.10 -4.55
N ILE A 35 -2.69 15.39 -4.28
CA ILE A 35 -3.96 16.01 -3.83
C ILE A 35 -5.03 15.77 -4.90
N SER A 36 -4.72 16.03 -6.17
CA SER A 36 -5.68 15.87 -7.26
C SER A 36 -6.07 14.42 -7.51
N HIS A 37 -5.25 13.46 -7.09
CA HIS A 37 -5.51 12.03 -7.26
C HIS A 37 -6.28 11.40 -6.10
N GLN A 38 -6.50 12.10 -5.00
CA GLN A 38 -7.24 11.56 -3.85
C GLN A 38 -8.61 10.98 -4.22
N PRO A 39 -9.46 11.67 -4.98
CA PRO A 39 -10.76 11.09 -5.36
C PRO A 39 -10.61 9.84 -6.23
N ILE A 40 -9.63 9.82 -7.12
CA ILE A 40 -9.38 8.69 -8.02
C ILE A 40 -8.98 7.47 -7.21
N VAL A 41 -8.08 7.64 -6.25
CA VAL A 41 -7.60 6.54 -5.39
C VAL A 41 -8.73 6.03 -4.50
N HIS A 42 -9.53 6.93 -3.93
CA HIS A 42 -10.68 6.55 -3.12
C HIS A 42 -11.64 5.66 -3.92
N ASP A 43 -11.97 6.05 -5.14
CA ASP A 43 -12.84 5.26 -6.00
C ASP A 43 -12.21 3.93 -6.39
N ALA A 44 -10.90 3.92 -6.67
CA ALA A 44 -10.19 2.69 -7.00
C ALA A 44 -10.20 1.68 -5.84
N LEU A 45 -10.15 2.14 -4.60
CA LEU A 45 -10.20 1.26 -3.42
C LEU A 45 -11.54 0.52 -3.31
N LEU A 46 -12.62 1.10 -3.83
CA LEU A 46 -13.93 0.45 -3.81
C LEU A 46 -13.98 -0.78 -4.71
N ASP A 47 -13.21 -0.79 -5.80
CA ASP A 47 -13.22 -1.85 -6.81
C ASP A 47 -12.01 -2.79 -6.69
N ALA A 48 -11.00 -2.43 -5.92
CA ALA A 48 -9.78 -3.21 -5.78
C ALA A 48 -9.90 -4.27 -4.68
N GLU A 49 -9.04 -5.29 -4.76
CA GLU A 49 -8.79 -6.17 -3.63
C GLU A 49 -7.80 -5.45 -2.70
N VAL A 50 -8.24 -5.09 -1.50
CA VAL A 50 -7.41 -4.36 -0.55
C VAL A 50 -7.31 -5.14 0.74
N LEU A 51 -6.06 -5.39 1.16
CA LEU A 51 -5.76 -6.00 2.45
C LEU A 51 -5.20 -4.93 3.38
N VAL A 52 -5.68 -4.93 4.62
CA VAL A 52 -5.20 -4.02 5.66
C VAL A 52 -4.55 -4.80 6.78
N ALA A 53 -3.46 -4.25 7.32
CA ALA A 53 -2.84 -4.73 8.53
C ALA A 53 -3.32 -3.84 9.67
N VAL A 54 -3.99 -4.42 10.66
CA VAL A 54 -4.62 -3.66 11.73
C VAL A 54 -4.19 -4.15 13.10
N ASP A 55 -4.17 -3.23 14.04
CA ASP A 55 -4.03 -3.50 15.47
C ASP A 55 -5.26 -2.89 16.15
N GLY A 56 -6.21 -3.75 16.54
CA GLY A 56 -7.52 -3.28 16.96
C GLY A 56 -8.23 -2.55 15.84
N THR A 57 -8.52 -1.26 16.04
CA THR A 57 -9.16 -0.39 15.03
C THR A 57 -8.16 0.49 14.28
N THR A 58 -6.87 0.38 14.60
CA THR A 58 -5.82 1.18 13.97
C THR A 58 -5.27 0.46 12.74
N VAL A 59 -5.30 1.12 11.59
CA VAL A 59 -4.69 0.61 10.36
C VAL A 59 -3.21 0.97 10.38
N LEU A 60 -2.34 -0.02 10.26
CA LEU A 60 -0.89 0.15 10.26
C LEU A 60 -0.33 0.22 8.84
N GLY A 61 -1.01 -0.42 7.90
CA GLY A 61 -0.60 -0.46 6.50
C GLY A 61 -1.63 -1.17 5.65
N PHE A 62 -1.43 -1.12 4.34
CA PHE A 62 -2.34 -1.79 3.41
C PHE A 62 -1.65 -2.14 2.09
N ALA A 63 -2.26 -3.04 1.35
CA ALA A 63 -1.85 -3.40 -0.01
C ALA A 63 -3.09 -3.44 -0.90
N GLY A 64 -2.97 -2.93 -2.11
CA GLY A 64 -4.06 -2.90 -3.07
C GLY A 64 -3.69 -3.58 -4.37
N LEU A 65 -4.61 -4.43 -4.88
CA LEU A 65 -4.46 -5.12 -6.16
C LEU A 65 -5.68 -4.86 -7.02
N GLN A 66 -5.42 -4.71 -8.32
CA GLN A 66 -6.46 -4.78 -9.35
C GLN A 66 -6.12 -5.96 -10.24
N ASP A 67 -6.96 -6.99 -10.20
CA ASP A 67 -6.65 -8.29 -10.81
C ASP A 67 -5.31 -8.81 -10.28
N ASP A 68 -4.33 -9.05 -11.15
CA ASP A 68 -2.99 -9.49 -10.75
C ASP A 68 -1.97 -8.35 -10.75
N TYR A 69 -2.43 -7.10 -10.71
CA TYR A 69 -1.56 -5.94 -10.63
C TYR A 69 -1.53 -5.40 -9.21
N LEU A 70 -0.36 -5.45 -8.58
CA LEU A 70 -0.15 -4.87 -7.26
C LEU A 70 0.06 -3.36 -7.42
N ALA A 71 -0.94 -2.58 -7.03
CA ALA A 71 -0.89 -1.13 -7.15
C ALA A 71 0.06 -0.50 -6.11
N GLY A 72 0.20 -1.12 -4.95
CA GLY A 72 1.16 -0.66 -3.95
C GLY A 72 1.00 -1.35 -2.61
N ILE A 73 2.06 -1.23 -1.80
CA ILE A 73 2.08 -1.59 -0.39
C ILE A 73 2.52 -0.36 0.38
N PHE A 74 1.73 0.03 1.36
CA PHE A 74 1.97 1.24 2.16
C PHE A 74 1.92 0.91 3.63
N VAL A 75 2.89 1.41 4.40
CA VAL A 75 2.97 1.23 5.85
C VAL A 75 3.14 2.60 6.50
N ARG A 76 2.45 2.86 7.62
CA ARG A 76 2.65 4.09 8.39
C ARG A 76 4.11 4.27 8.74
N ASP A 77 4.60 5.52 8.73
CA ASP A 77 6.00 5.81 9.03
C ASP A 77 6.45 5.22 10.37
N GLU A 78 5.62 5.38 11.40
CA GLU A 78 5.93 4.89 12.76
C GLU A 78 5.98 3.37 12.87
N ASP A 79 5.46 2.64 11.88
CA ASP A 79 5.41 1.18 11.87
C ASP A 79 6.34 0.54 10.85
N ARG A 80 7.13 1.33 10.15
CA ARG A 80 8.11 0.82 9.18
C ARG A 80 9.19 -0.01 9.87
N ASN A 81 9.77 -0.94 9.12
CA ASN A 81 10.84 -1.84 9.60
C ASN A 81 10.39 -2.82 10.69
N HIS A 82 9.09 -3.11 10.78
CA HIS A 82 8.54 -4.10 11.68
C HIS A 82 7.93 -5.32 10.94
N GLY A 83 8.25 -5.47 9.66
CA GLY A 83 7.82 -6.63 8.87
C GLY A 83 6.37 -6.57 8.36
N ILE A 84 5.67 -5.45 8.51
CA ILE A 84 4.27 -5.33 8.09
C ILE A 84 4.13 -5.47 6.57
N GLY A 85 4.99 -4.80 5.80
CA GLY A 85 4.98 -4.91 4.35
C GLY A 85 5.23 -6.35 3.88
N THR A 86 6.14 -7.05 4.53
CA THR A 86 6.43 -8.45 4.24
C THR A 86 5.23 -9.34 4.52
N GLN A 87 4.51 -9.10 5.62
CA GLN A 87 3.33 -9.88 5.95
C GLN A 87 2.17 -9.62 4.99
N LEU A 88 1.98 -8.36 4.57
CA LEU A 88 1.01 -8.02 3.54
C LEU A 88 1.33 -8.75 2.22
N LEU A 89 2.59 -8.74 1.83
CA LEU A 89 3.01 -9.41 0.60
C LEU A 89 2.82 -10.93 0.68
N ARG A 90 3.09 -11.54 1.83
CA ARG A 90 2.82 -12.97 2.04
C ARG A 90 1.34 -13.30 1.90
N ALA A 91 0.47 -12.43 2.43
CA ALA A 91 -0.98 -12.62 2.30
C ALA A 91 -1.41 -12.54 0.84
N ILE A 92 -0.83 -11.63 0.05
CA ILE A 92 -1.07 -11.54 -1.39
C ILE A 92 -0.64 -12.83 -2.09
N LYS A 93 0.56 -13.32 -1.79
CA LYS A 93 1.13 -14.52 -2.43
C LYS A 93 0.30 -15.78 -2.16
N LYS A 94 -0.46 -15.82 -1.07
CA LYS A 94 -1.35 -16.96 -0.78
C LYS A 94 -2.48 -17.07 -1.79
N ASN A 95 -2.95 -15.95 -2.34
CA ASN A 95 -4.11 -15.89 -3.23
C ASN A 95 -3.75 -15.60 -4.68
N HIS A 96 -2.51 -15.25 -4.95
CA HIS A 96 -2.03 -14.88 -6.29
C HIS A 96 -0.72 -15.61 -6.57
N SER A 97 -0.74 -16.57 -7.47
CA SER A 97 0.46 -17.33 -7.86
C SER A 97 1.46 -16.46 -8.62
N SER A 98 0.98 -15.43 -9.30
CA SER A 98 1.82 -14.43 -9.95
C SER A 98 1.10 -13.09 -9.94
N PHE A 99 1.88 -12.02 -9.95
CA PHE A 99 1.36 -10.65 -10.06
C PHE A 99 2.46 -9.75 -10.60
N THR A 100 2.07 -8.60 -11.14
CA THR A 100 2.99 -7.57 -11.63
C THR A 100 2.88 -6.34 -10.74
N LEU A 101 3.92 -5.53 -10.75
CA LEU A 101 3.92 -4.24 -10.08
C LEU A 101 4.82 -3.27 -10.84
N ALA A 102 4.60 -1.98 -10.58
CA ALA A 102 5.49 -0.93 -11.08
C ALA A 102 5.85 -0.01 -9.92
N VAL A 103 7.08 0.49 -9.93
CA VAL A 103 7.58 1.40 -8.91
C VAL A 103 8.50 2.40 -9.57
N TYR A 104 8.45 3.67 -9.12
CA TYR A 104 9.40 4.66 -9.60
C TYR A 104 10.82 4.25 -9.24
N ALA A 105 11.74 4.31 -10.20
CA ALA A 105 13.15 3.99 -9.96
C ALA A 105 13.76 4.87 -8.86
N GLU A 106 13.29 6.10 -8.76
CA GLU A 106 13.73 7.08 -7.75
C GLU A 106 13.24 6.73 -6.35
N ASN A 107 12.23 5.88 -6.22
CA ASN A 107 11.76 5.38 -4.94
C ASN A 107 12.65 4.20 -4.50
N GLU A 108 13.85 4.51 -4.06
CA GLU A 108 14.88 3.52 -3.76
C GLU A 108 14.47 2.57 -2.63
N ARG A 109 13.74 3.07 -1.64
CA ARG A 109 13.26 2.24 -0.53
C ARG A 109 12.34 1.13 -1.02
N ALA A 110 11.37 1.48 -1.86
CA ALA A 110 10.44 0.50 -2.42
C ALA A 110 11.16 -0.50 -3.33
N VAL A 111 12.08 -0.03 -4.17
CA VAL A 111 12.87 -0.90 -5.04
C VAL A 111 13.63 -1.93 -4.20
N ARG A 112 14.32 -1.49 -3.15
CA ARG A 112 15.04 -2.38 -2.25
C ARG A 112 14.12 -3.38 -1.55
N PHE A 113 12.96 -2.91 -1.10
CA PHE A 113 11.97 -3.79 -0.46
C PHE A 113 11.54 -4.91 -1.41
N TYR A 114 11.11 -4.57 -2.62
CA TYR A 114 10.63 -5.57 -3.57
C TYR A 114 11.74 -6.53 -3.99
N ARG A 115 12.97 -6.06 -4.16
CA ARG A 115 14.11 -6.93 -4.47
C ARG A 115 14.38 -7.93 -3.35
N ARG A 116 14.31 -7.49 -2.09
CA ARG A 116 14.47 -8.40 -0.95
C ARG A 116 13.37 -9.46 -0.90
N GLN A 117 12.19 -9.17 -1.45
CA GLN A 117 11.09 -10.13 -1.53
C GLN A 117 11.20 -11.07 -2.74
N GLY A 118 12.24 -10.96 -3.54
CA GLY A 118 12.44 -11.80 -4.72
C GLY A 118 11.73 -11.29 -5.98
N LEU A 119 11.41 -10.03 -6.01
CA LEU A 119 10.68 -9.42 -7.14
C LEU A 119 11.54 -8.53 -8.02
#